data_80f5081b40e6c70cf5f83207c1d110ad
#
_entry.id   80f5081b40e6c70cf5f83207c1d110ad
#
_cell.length_a   1.000
_cell.length_b   1.000
_cell.length_c   1.000
_cell.angle_alpha   90.00
_cell.angle_beta   90.00
_cell.angle_gamma   90.00
#
_symmetry.space_group_name_H-M   'P 1'
#
loop_
_entity.id
_entity.type
_entity.pdbx_description
1 polymer ?
#
loop_
_entity_poly.entity_id
_entity_poly.type
_entity_poly.pdbx_seq_one_letter_code
_entity_poly.pdbx_strand_id
1 'polypeptide(L)'
;MTAEWFAKGPWPHFEEEEIAAVTAVLRSGKVNYWTGEECRAFEREYAQATQRRHAVALANGTLALELALMAFGIGEGDEVITASRTYVASASCAVMRGAVPVVADVDADSQCVTAETLRAALTPRTKAIVAVHLAGWPCEMDAINRLALEHGLAVIEDCAQAHGATYRGRPVGSLGDV
;
A
#
# COMPACT_ATOMS: atom_id res chain seq x y z
N MET A 1 26.07 6.36 -5.41
CA MET A 1 25.66 6.14 -4.00
C MET A 1 26.94 6.13 -3.19
N THR A 2 27.16 7.16 -2.38
CA THR A 2 28.37 7.35 -1.61
C THR A 2 28.32 6.47 -0.36
N ALA A 3 29.50 6.03 0.12
CA ALA A 3 29.67 5.13 1.27
C ALA A 3 29.09 5.67 2.60
N GLU A 4 28.61 6.91 2.65
CA GLU A 4 27.97 7.55 3.81
C GLU A 4 26.66 6.90 4.24
N TRP A 5 25.93 6.22 3.33
CA TRP A 5 24.70 5.52 3.67
C TRP A 5 24.90 4.34 4.63
N PHE A 6 26.07 3.71 4.57
CA PHE A 6 26.43 2.59 5.45
C PHE A 6 27.06 3.02 6.78
N ALA A 7 27.35 4.32 6.95
CA ALA A 7 27.95 4.87 8.17
C ALA A 7 26.95 5.18 9.29
N LYS A 8 25.65 5.06 9.05
CA LYS A 8 24.59 5.42 10.02
C LYS A 8 24.26 4.36 11.07
N GLY A 9 25.15 3.41 11.33
CA GLY A 9 24.94 2.39 12.36
C GLY A 9 24.05 1.22 11.94
N PRO A 10 23.86 0.20 12.82
CA PRO A 10 23.03 -0.95 12.52
C PRO A 10 21.53 -0.54 12.43
N TRP A 11 20.83 -1.09 11.47
CA TRP A 11 19.36 -0.96 11.39
C TRP A 11 18.70 -1.85 12.44
N PRO A 12 17.63 -1.41 13.16
CA PRO A 12 17.00 -0.09 13.07
C PRO A 12 17.80 1.01 13.77
N HIS A 13 17.72 2.23 13.24
CA HIS A 13 18.29 3.44 13.85
C HIS A 13 17.15 4.43 14.15
N PHE A 14 17.18 5.00 15.33
CA PHE A 14 16.22 6.03 15.76
C PHE A 14 16.99 7.27 16.15
N GLU A 15 16.59 8.42 15.63
CA GLU A 15 17.16 9.71 16.00
C GLU A 15 16.63 10.14 17.40
N GLU A 16 17.39 10.98 18.09
CA GLU A 16 17.00 11.47 19.41
C GLU A 16 15.66 12.21 19.41
N GLU A 17 15.29 12.85 18.30
CA GLU A 17 14.01 13.52 18.13
C GLU A 17 12.85 12.52 18.13
N GLU A 18 13.01 11.36 17.49
CA GLU A 18 12.01 10.29 17.46
C GLU A 18 11.82 9.69 18.86
N ILE A 19 12.94 9.44 19.57
CA ILE A 19 12.92 8.94 20.95
C ILE A 19 12.24 9.94 21.87
N ALA A 20 12.54 11.21 21.74
CA ALA A 20 11.93 12.28 22.53
C ALA A 20 10.43 12.40 22.27
N ALA A 21 9.99 12.31 21.01
CA ALA A 21 8.58 12.37 20.62
C ALA A 21 7.78 11.21 21.22
N VAL A 22 8.26 9.97 21.09
CA VAL A 22 7.60 8.80 21.70
C VAL A 22 7.55 8.92 23.23
N THR A 23 8.65 9.37 23.85
CA THR A 23 8.72 9.57 25.30
C THR A 23 7.71 10.62 25.76
N ALA A 24 7.52 11.71 25.02
CA ALA A 24 6.54 12.75 25.35
C ALA A 24 5.11 12.19 25.31
N VAL A 25 4.76 11.39 24.30
CA VAL A 25 3.46 10.72 24.22
C VAL A 25 3.22 9.82 25.43
N LEU A 26 4.19 8.97 25.79
CA LEU A 26 4.06 8.09 26.95
C LEU A 26 3.89 8.87 28.26
N ARG A 27 4.68 9.93 28.47
CA ARG A 27 4.60 10.79 29.67
C ARG A 27 3.28 11.54 29.77
N SER A 28 2.66 11.88 28.63
CA SER A 28 1.36 12.56 28.61
C SER A 28 0.21 11.70 29.14
N GLY A 29 0.36 10.36 29.11
CA GLY A 29 -0.70 9.40 29.38
C GLY A 29 -1.79 9.33 28.30
N LYS A 30 -1.70 10.14 27.23
CA LYS A 30 -2.67 10.21 26.13
C LYS A 30 -2.21 9.32 24.97
N VAL A 31 -2.14 8.02 25.20
CA VAL A 31 -1.47 7.04 24.34
C VAL A 31 -2.37 6.32 23.33
N ASN A 32 -3.64 6.69 23.24
CA ASN A 32 -4.59 6.02 22.34
C ASN A 32 -5.36 7.04 21.49
N TYR A 33 -6.04 6.54 20.46
CA TYR A 33 -6.78 7.35 19.49
C TYR A 33 -7.84 8.27 20.12
N TRP A 34 -8.46 7.85 21.23
CA TRP A 34 -9.56 8.59 21.87
C TRP A 34 -9.07 9.78 22.69
N THR A 35 -7.91 9.67 23.31
CA THR A 35 -7.36 10.67 24.23
C THR A 35 -6.16 11.43 23.68
N GLY A 36 -5.45 10.85 22.69
CA GLY A 36 -4.31 11.45 22.01
C GLY A 36 -4.70 12.15 20.72
N GLU A 37 -3.79 12.94 20.18
CA GLU A 37 -3.95 13.62 18.89
C GLU A 37 -3.00 13.10 17.79
N GLU A 38 -2.00 12.30 18.15
CA GLU A 38 -0.93 11.88 17.24
C GLU A 38 -1.46 11.09 16.03
N CYS A 39 -2.37 10.13 16.25
CA CYS A 39 -2.96 9.37 15.14
C CYS A 39 -3.78 10.27 14.20
N ARG A 40 -4.56 11.22 14.76
CA ARG A 40 -5.34 12.16 13.95
C ARG A 40 -4.45 13.14 13.19
N ALA A 41 -3.34 13.58 13.81
CA ALA A 41 -2.35 14.41 13.16
C ALA A 41 -1.70 13.64 11.99
N PHE A 42 -1.27 12.41 12.24
CA PHE A 42 -0.71 11.52 11.23
C PHE A 42 -1.67 11.31 10.04
N GLU A 43 -2.94 11.02 10.29
CA GLU A 43 -3.95 10.85 9.24
C GLU A 43 -4.08 12.10 8.37
N ARG A 44 -4.12 13.30 8.97
CA ARG A 44 -4.18 14.55 8.21
C ARG A 44 -2.93 14.81 7.37
N GLU A 45 -1.77 14.66 7.98
CA GLU A 45 -0.47 14.90 7.35
C GLU A 45 -0.19 13.89 6.24
N TYR A 46 -0.50 12.61 6.48
CA TYR A 46 -0.33 11.56 5.50
C TYR A 46 -1.29 11.72 4.31
N ALA A 47 -2.55 12.06 4.57
CA ALA A 47 -3.51 12.39 3.51
C ALA A 47 -3.01 13.56 2.64
N GLN A 48 -2.46 14.60 3.27
CA GLN A 48 -1.89 15.74 2.54
C GLN A 48 -0.66 15.33 1.73
N ALA A 49 0.27 14.56 2.32
CA ALA A 49 1.49 14.11 1.65
C ALA A 49 1.20 13.22 0.43
N THR A 50 0.18 12.35 0.52
CA THR A 50 -0.25 11.47 -0.56
C THR A 50 -1.31 12.10 -1.47
N GLN A 51 -1.67 13.37 -1.28
CA GLN A 51 -2.69 14.08 -2.05
C GLN A 51 -4.07 13.39 -2.03
N ARG A 52 -4.38 12.70 -0.94
CA ARG A 52 -5.68 12.07 -0.69
C ARG A 52 -6.57 12.95 0.17
N ARG A 53 -7.88 12.77 0.08
CA ARG A 53 -8.84 13.51 0.93
C ARG A 53 -8.82 13.04 2.37
N HIS A 54 -8.57 11.78 2.57
CA HIS A 54 -8.60 11.11 3.88
C HIS A 54 -7.49 10.07 3.96
N ALA A 55 -7.02 9.83 5.19
CA ALA A 55 -6.24 8.66 5.56
C ALA A 55 -6.81 8.08 6.87
N VAL A 56 -6.63 6.81 7.07
CA VAL A 56 -7.05 6.09 8.28
C VAL A 56 -5.86 5.30 8.80
N ALA A 57 -5.43 5.61 10.01
CA ALA A 57 -4.34 4.91 10.66
C ALA A 57 -4.81 3.54 11.19
N LEU A 58 -4.07 2.51 10.85
CA LEU A 58 -4.31 1.12 11.26
C LEU A 58 -3.05 0.53 11.92
N ALA A 59 -3.20 -0.61 12.57
CA ALA A 59 -2.10 -1.23 13.30
C ALA A 59 -0.93 -1.66 12.39
N ASN A 60 -1.20 -2.01 11.13
CA ASN A 60 -0.20 -2.41 10.13
C ASN A 60 -0.82 -2.45 8.73
N GLY A 61 0.05 -2.58 7.70
CA GLY A 61 -0.37 -2.62 6.30
C GLY A 61 -1.21 -3.85 5.91
N THR A 62 -1.04 -4.98 6.59
CA THR A 62 -1.86 -6.18 6.35
C THR A 62 -3.33 -5.89 6.61
N LEU A 63 -3.64 -5.24 7.75
CA LEU A 63 -5.00 -4.83 8.09
C LEU A 63 -5.49 -3.69 7.19
N ALA A 64 -4.58 -2.83 6.70
CA ALA A 64 -4.95 -1.78 5.76
C ALA A 64 -5.44 -2.36 4.42
N LEU A 65 -4.73 -3.35 3.88
CA LEU A 65 -5.15 -4.05 2.66
C LEU A 65 -6.47 -4.79 2.86
N GLU A 66 -6.66 -5.46 4.00
CA GLU A 66 -7.92 -6.14 4.32
C GLU A 66 -9.08 -5.15 4.41
N LEU A 67 -8.89 -4.00 5.09
CA LEU A 67 -9.90 -2.96 5.22
C LEU A 67 -10.24 -2.35 3.85
N ALA A 68 -9.27 -2.14 2.97
CA ALA A 68 -9.50 -1.66 1.62
C ALA A 68 -10.40 -2.63 0.84
N LEU A 69 -10.11 -3.93 0.85
CA LEU A 69 -10.96 -4.94 0.22
C LEU A 69 -12.37 -4.97 0.81
N MET A 70 -12.47 -4.85 2.14
CA MET A 70 -13.75 -4.77 2.84
C MET A 70 -14.57 -3.55 2.40
N ALA A 71 -13.93 -2.40 2.23
CA ALA A 71 -14.59 -1.16 1.81
C ALA A 71 -15.19 -1.26 0.39
N PHE A 72 -14.58 -2.07 -0.48
CA PHE A 72 -15.10 -2.39 -1.81
C PHE A 72 -16.12 -3.56 -1.81
N GLY A 73 -16.43 -4.12 -0.66
CA GLY A 73 -17.37 -5.24 -0.54
C GLY A 73 -16.85 -6.56 -1.09
N ILE A 74 -15.53 -6.70 -1.24
CA ILE A 74 -14.88 -7.90 -1.80
C ILE A 74 -14.87 -9.02 -0.76
N GLY A 75 -15.27 -10.23 -1.17
CA GLY A 75 -15.40 -11.38 -0.29
C GLY A 75 -15.53 -12.71 -1.02
N GLU A 76 -16.30 -13.63 -0.44
CA GLU A 76 -16.47 -14.99 -0.94
C GLU A 76 -16.94 -15.03 -2.40
N GLY A 77 -16.25 -15.82 -3.21
CA GLY A 77 -16.50 -15.96 -4.65
C GLY A 77 -15.78 -14.95 -5.55
N ASP A 78 -15.28 -13.86 -4.99
CA ASP A 78 -14.51 -12.86 -5.71
C ASP A 78 -13.03 -13.25 -5.85
N GLU A 79 -12.38 -12.69 -6.87
CA GLU A 79 -10.94 -12.83 -7.07
C GLU A 79 -10.24 -11.48 -6.97
N VAL A 80 -9.05 -11.49 -6.35
CA VAL A 80 -8.17 -10.33 -6.21
C VAL A 80 -6.81 -10.66 -6.83
N ILE A 81 -6.41 -9.89 -7.84
CA ILE A 81 -5.12 -10.09 -8.51
C ILE A 81 -4.03 -9.30 -7.78
N THR A 82 -2.89 -9.96 -7.53
CA THR A 82 -1.68 -9.30 -7.01
C THR A 82 -0.42 -9.85 -7.70
N ALA A 83 0.74 -9.24 -7.40
CA ALA A 83 2.02 -9.63 -7.96
C ALA A 83 2.51 -10.99 -7.40
N SER A 84 3.22 -11.77 -8.24
CA SER A 84 3.95 -12.97 -7.79
C SER A 84 5.14 -12.63 -6.89
N ARG A 85 5.66 -11.43 -7.00
CA ARG A 85 6.78 -10.92 -6.22
C ARG A 85 6.33 -9.82 -5.27
N THR A 86 5.98 -10.20 -4.05
CA THR A 86 5.51 -9.27 -3.02
C THR A 86 5.65 -9.88 -1.63
N TYR A 87 5.31 -9.11 -0.60
CA TYR A 87 5.09 -9.63 0.74
C TYR A 87 3.75 -10.37 0.79
N VAL A 88 3.68 -11.44 1.58
CA VAL A 88 2.51 -12.34 1.64
C VAL A 88 1.19 -11.62 1.92
N ALA A 89 1.21 -10.48 2.60
CA ALA A 89 0.00 -9.71 2.93
C ALA A 89 -0.80 -9.27 1.71
N SER A 90 -0.12 -8.95 0.59
CA SER A 90 -0.79 -8.53 -0.65
C SER A 90 -1.69 -9.63 -1.24
N ALA A 91 -1.43 -10.89 -0.92
CA ALA A 91 -2.28 -12.04 -1.30
C ALA A 91 -3.19 -12.49 -0.15
N SER A 92 -2.65 -12.57 1.09
CA SER A 92 -3.40 -13.10 2.23
C SER A 92 -4.56 -12.20 2.65
N CYS A 93 -4.54 -10.90 2.36
CA CYS A 93 -5.67 -10.01 2.62
C CYS A 93 -6.95 -10.48 1.87
N ALA A 94 -6.83 -11.01 0.66
CA ALA A 94 -7.95 -11.60 -0.07
C ALA A 94 -8.48 -12.85 0.65
N VAL A 95 -7.59 -13.75 1.09
CA VAL A 95 -7.96 -14.96 1.84
C VAL A 95 -8.69 -14.62 3.14
N MET A 96 -8.23 -13.60 3.87
CA MET A 96 -8.88 -13.15 5.11
C MET A 96 -10.30 -12.63 4.87
N ARG A 97 -10.60 -12.18 3.64
CA ARG A 97 -11.95 -11.77 3.22
C ARG A 97 -12.79 -12.89 2.62
N GLY A 98 -12.25 -14.13 2.52
CA GLY A 98 -12.91 -15.25 1.84
C GLY A 98 -12.82 -15.17 0.31
N ALA A 99 -12.10 -14.18 -0.22
CA ALA A 99 -11.82 -14.06 -1.65
C ALA A 99 -10.63 -14.93 -2.08
N VAL A 100 -10.50 -15.16 -3.36
CA VAL A 100 -9.42 -15.98 -3.95
C VAL A 100 -8.30 -15.05 -4.44
N PRO A 101 -7.07 -15.15 -3.89
CA PRO A 101 -5.94 -14.46 -4.46
C PRO A 101 -5.53 -15.09 -5.79
N VAL A 102 -5.40 -14.27 -6.82
CA VAL A 102 -4.87 -14.66 -8.12
C VAL A 102 -3.50 -14.00 -8.29
N VAL A 103 -2.48 -14.80 -8.54
CA VAL A 103 -1.11 -14.31 -8.66
C VAL A 103 -0.79 -14.07 -10.13
N ALA A 104 -0.54 -12.81 -10.48
CA ALA A 104 -0.06 -12.42 -11.81
C ALA A 104 1.47 -12.43 -11.85
N ASP A 105 2.01 -12.75 -13.00
CA ASP A 105 3.45 -12.63 -13.25
C ASP A 105 3.89 -11.16 -13.26
N VAL A 106 5.18 -10.93 -13.14
CA VAL A 106 5.78 -9.60 -13.15
C VAL A 106 6.62 -9.39 -14.39
N ASP A 107 6.77 -8.16 -14.80
CA ASP A 107 7.70 -7.77 -15.85
C ASP A 107 9.15 -8.03 -15.41
N ALA A 108 9.99 -8.53 -16.33
CA ALA A 108 11.34 -8.98 -16.01
C ALA A 108 12.27 -7.82 -15.58
N ASP A 109 12.05 -6.62 -16.08
CA ASP A 109 12.89 -5.46 -15.81
C ASP A 109 12.43 -4.69 -14.56
N SER A 110 11.15 -4.31 -14.51
CA SER A 110 10.57 -3.54 -13.40
C SER A 110 10.25 -4.38 -12.17
N GLN A 111 10.09 -5.69 -12.34
CA GLN A 111 9.65 -6.63 -11.29
C GLN A 111 8.26 -6.30 -10.70
N CYS A 112 7.50 -5.45 -11.38
CA CYS A 112 6.14 -5.08 -11.02
C CYS A 112 5.13 -5.74 -11.98
N VAL A 113 3.86 -5.78 -11.57
CA VAL A 113 2.77 -6.16 -12.48
C VAL A 113 2.58 -5.09 -13.57
N THR A 114 2.17 -5.53 -14.74
CA THR A 114 1.83 -4.66 -15.88
C THR A 114 0.39 -4.91 -16.30
N ALA A 115 -0.17 -4.01 -17.11
CA ALA A 115 -1.50 -4.23 -17.68
C ALA A 115 -1.57 -5.52 -18.52
N GLU A 116 -0.46 -5.97 -19.12
CA GLU A 116 -0.39 -7.21 -19.88
C GLU A 116 -0.45 -8.43 -18.95
N THR A 117 0.40 -8.49 -17.93
CA THR A 117 0.42 -9.61 -16.97
C THR A 117 -0.88 -9.69 -16.17
N LEU A 118 -1.47 -8.55 -15.82
CA LEU A 118 -2.79 -8.48 -15.17
C LEU A 118 -3.90 -8.97 -16.11
N ARG A 119 -3.91 -8.57 -17.38
CA ARG A 119 -4.89 -9.01 -18.38
C ARG A 119 -4.89 -10.52 -18.56
N ALA A 120 -3.73 -11.16 -18.54
CA ALA A 120 -3.59 -12.61 -18.62
C ALA A 120 -4.18 -13.35 -17.40
N ALA A 121 -4.27 -12.69 -16.26
CA ALA A 121 -4.79 -13.25 -15.02
C ALA A 121 -6.29 -12.93 -14.76
N LEU A 122 -6.92 -12.08 -15.60
CA LEU A 122 -8.32 -11.68 -15.44
C LEU A 122 -9.29 -12.84 -15.65
N THR A 123 -10.30 -12.89 -14.79
CA THR A 123 -11.49 -13.75 -14.96
C THR A 123 -12.78 -12.94 -14.72
N PRO A 124 -13.95 -13.49 -15.02
CA PRO A 124 -15.21 -12.83 -14.68
C PRO A 124 -15.45 -12.60 -13.18
N ARG A 125 -14.69 -13.28 -12.31
CA ARG A 125 -14.76 -13.13 -10.85
C ARG A 125 -13.80 -12.09 -10.30
N THR A 126 -12.88 -11.58 -11.11
CA THR A 126 -11.93 -10.55 -10.66
C THR A 126 -12.67 -9.27 -10.27
N LYS A 127 -12.37 -8.73 -9.07
CA LYS A 127 -12.98 -7.51 -8.52
C LYS A 127 -11.96 -6.45 -8.17
N ALA A 128 -10.73 -6.83 -7.86
CA ALA A 128 -9.69 -5.87 -7.52
C ALA A 128 -8.31 -6.28 -8.00
N ILE A 129 -7.45 -5.28 -8.10
CA ILE A 129 -6.01 -5.40 -8.34
C ILE A 129 -5.31 -4.77 -7.13
N VAL A 130 -4.38 -5.51 -6.50
CA VAL A 130 -3.41 -4.95 -5.54
C VAL A 130 -2.11 -4.72 -6.30
N ALA A 131 -1.85 -3.47 -6.68
CA ALA A 131 -0.66 -3.04 -7.38
C ALA A 131 0.45 -2.74 -6.37
N VAL A 132 1.50 -3.57 -6.36
CA VAL A 132 2.61 -3.45 -5.40
C VAL A 132 3.75 -2.66 -6.04
N HIS A 133 4.14 -1.55 -5.44
CA HIS A 133 5.30 -0.74 -5.84
C HIS A 133 6.57 -1.31 -5.21
N LEU A 134 7.08 -2.36 -5.82
CA LEU A 134 8.17 -3.17 -5.25
C LEU A 134 9.47 -2.37 -5.12
N ALA A 135 10.08 -2.43 -3.93
CA ALA A 135 11.35 -1.77 -3.61
C ALA A 135 11.40 -0.26 -3.96
N GLY A 136 10.25 0.41 -3.94
CA GLY A 136 10.14 1.82 -4.25
C GLY A 136 9.97 2.12 -5.74
N TRP A 137 9.87 1.09 -6.61
CA TRP A 137 9.65 1.28 -8.04
C TRP A 137 8.15 1.30 -8.35
N PRO A 138 7.60 2.41 -8.87
CA PRO A 138 6.18 2.50 -9.17
C PRO A 138 5.77 1.59 -10.33
N CYS A 139 4.62 0.93 -10.21
CA CYS A 139 3.95 0.27 -11.33
C CYS A 139 3.55 1.30 -12.40
N GLU A 140 3.34 0.85 -13.64
CA GLU A 140 2.80 1.66 -14.74
C GLU A 140 1.30 1.94 -14.53
N MET A 141 0.98 2.79 -13.53
CA MET A 141 -0.37 3.00 -13.01
C MET A 141 -1.36 3.51 -14.07
N ASP A 142 -0.94 4.33 -15.04
CA ASP A 142 -1.84 4.81 -16.09
C ASP A 142 -2.40 3.65 -16.94
N ALA A 143 -1.57 2.64 -17.21
CA ALA A 143 -1.98 1.45 -17.96
C ALA A 143 -2.85 0.51 -17.11
N ILE A 144 -2.50 0.35 -15.83
CA ILE A 144 -3.26 -0.47 -14.87
C ILE A 144 -4.64 0.13 -14.64
N ASN A 145 -4.74 1.43 -14.38
CA ASN A 145 -6.01 2.13 -14.15
C ASN A 145 -6.93 2.07 -15.37
N ARG A 146 -6.36 2.14 -16.58
CA ARG A 146 -7.13 1.97 -17.82
C ARG A 146 -7.72 0.58 -17.92
N LEU A 147 -6.89 -0.45 -17.67
CA LEU A 147 -7.36 -1.84 -17.63
C LEU A 147 -8.45 -2.03 -16.58
N ALA A 148 -8.25 -1.49 -15.38
CA ALA A 148 -9.22 -1.59 -14.29
C ALA A 148 -10.56 -0.93 -14.66
N LEU A 149 -10.52 0.25 -15.28
CA LEU A 149 -11.71 0.95 -15.75
C LEU A 149 -12.47 0.13 -16.83
N GLU A 150 -11.74 -0.48 -17.78
CA GLU A 150 -12.33 -1.34 -18.82
C GLU A 150 -13.11 -2.52 -18.24
N HIS A 151 -12.68 -3.04 -17.08
CA HIS A 151 -13.23 -4.24 -16.45
C HIS A 151 -14.02 -3.96 -15.15
N GLY A 152 -14.16 -2.69 -14.73
CA GLY A 152 -14.88 -2.31 -13.52
C GLY A 152 -14.22 -2.83 -12.24
N LEU A 153 -12.88 -2.82 -12.18
CA LEU A 153 -12.08 -3.32 -11.06
C LEU A 153 -11.65 -2.19 -10.12
N ALA A 154 -11.58 -2.48 -8.83
CA ALA A 154 -10.94 -1.61 -7.86
C ALA A 154 -9.41 -1.73 -7.94
N VAL A 155 -8.70 -0.61 -7.81
CA VAL A 155 -7.22 -0.56 -7.77
C VAL A 155 -6.75 -0.10 -6.41
N ILE A 156 -6.05 -0.99 -5.71
CA ILE A 156 -5.43 -0.74 -4.40
C ILE A 156 -3.92 -0.66 -4.62
N GLU A 157 -3.31 0.46 -4.21
CA GLU A 157 -1.86 0.63 -4.26
C GLU A 157 -1.22 0.13 -2.96
N ASP A 158 -0.43 -0.94 -3.03
CA ASP A 158 0.42 -1.35 -1.91
C ASP A 158 1.74 -0.58 -1.97
N CYS A 159 1.79 0.50 -1.19
CA CYS A 159 2.92 1.42 -1.10
C CYS A 159 3.87 1.11 0.07
N ALA A 160 3.76 -0.05 0.72
CA ALA A 160 4.54 -0.38 1.92
C ALA A 160 6.05 -0.25 1.74
N GLN A 161 6.56 -0.41 0.51
CA GLN A 161 7.97 -0.29 0.16
C GLN A 161 8.29 1.00 -0.62
N ALA A 162 7.32 1.91 -0.81
CA ALA A 162 7.44 3.00 -1.78
C ALA A 162 7.06 4.38 -1.22
N HIS A 163 7.14 4.55 0.11
CA HIS A 163 6.86 5.85 0.73
C HIS A 163 7.75 6.95 0.14
N GLY A 164 7.13 8.03 -0.35
CA GLY A 164 7.83 9.15 -0.98
C GLY A 164 8.21 8.94 -2.45
N ALA A 165 7.95 7.75 -3.02
CA ALA A 165 8.14 7.53 -4.46
C ALA A 165 7.08 8.28 -5.27
N THR A 166 7.42 8.60 -6.54
CA THR A 166 6.51 9.31 -7.44
C THR A 166 6.44 8.62 -8.79
N TYR A 167 5.25 8.59 -9.35
CA TYR A 167 4.98 8.18 -10.72
C TYR A 167 4.56 9.40 -11.54
N ARG A 168 5.40 9.80 -12.51
CA ARG A 168 5.17 10.98 -13.37
C ARG A 168 4.88 12.26 -12.57
N GLY A 169 5.62 12.46 -11.47
CA GLY A 169 5.50 13.63 -10.60
C GLY A 169 4.32 13.61 -9.61
N ARG A 170 3.54 12.54 -9.57
CA ARG A 170 2.47 12.32 -8.59
C ARG A 170 2.92 11.31 -7.54
N PRO A 171 2.65 11.52 -6.25
CA PRO A 171 3.03 10.55 -5.23
C PRO A 171 2.32 9.20 -5.47
N VAL A 172 3.02 8.08 -5.27
CA VAL A 172 2.37 6.77 -5.20
C VAL A 172 1.40 6.75 -4.01
N GLY A 173 0.35 5.95 -4.10
CA GLY A 173 -0.77 6.00 -3.15
C GLY A 173 -1.82 7.05 -3.52
N SER A 174 -1.57 7.89 -4.57
CA SER A 174 -2.54 8.86 -5.08
C SER A 174 -3.16 8.45 -6.42
N LEU A 175 -2.80 7.31 -6.95
CA LEU A 175 -3.03 6.95 -8.34
C LEU A 175 -4.17 5.93 -8.52
N GLY A 176 -4.33 4.99 -7.59
CA GLY A 176 -5.42 4.02 -7.54
C GLY A 176 -6.68 4.57 -6.87
N ASP A 177 -7.59 3.70 -6.52
CA ASP A 177 -8.81 4.06 -5.76
C ASP A 177 -8.50 4.24 -4.26
N VAL A 178 -7.60 3.41 -3.74
CA VAL A 178 -7.06 3.44 -2.37
C VAL A 178 -5.57 3.19 -2.39
#